data_a521f7f8f1f23384dd7167f7beea38bb
#
_entry.id   a521f7f8f1f23384dd7167f7beea38bb
#
_cell.length_a   1.000
_cell.length_b   1.000
_cell.length_c   1.000
_cell.angle_alpha   90.00
_cell.angle_beta   90.00
_cell.angle_gamma   90.00
#
_symmetry.space_group_name_H-M   'P 1'
#
loop_
_entity.id
_entity.type
_entity.pdbx_description
1 polymer ?
#
loop_
_entity_poly.entity_id
_entity_poly.type
_entity_poly.pdbx_seq_one_letter_code
_entity_poly.pdbx_strand_id
1 'polypeptide(L)'
;MSCRALDDDLRWLVAMISDTEMRLSEAVGLRQEDLHLDNVVPYLEIAPHGSRRLKTASSKRVIPLVGEALWAAQKVKSADHSFCFPRYSNDTTCNSNSASAAINKWLKTVIGNTYVIHGLRHSFRDRLRNVGANTDLIDQLGGWSLKTVGQGYGDGYSLEFCGLWMGKLVLTL
;
A
#
# COMPACT_ATOMS: atom_id res chain seq x y z
N MET A 1 4.13 -21.49 9.16
CA MET A 1 5.43 -21.07 8.56
C MET A 1 5.42 -19.56 8.51
N SER A 2 6.30 -18.92 9.27
CA SER A 2 6.40 -17.46 9.29
C SER A 2 6.71 -16.96 7.87
N CYS A 3 5.92 -15.98 7.40
CA CYS A 3 6.18 -15.25 6.12
C CYS A 3 7.58 -14.65 6.02
N ARG A 4 8.33 -14.61 7.10
CA ARG A 4 9.68 -14.04 7.21
C ARG A 4 10.81 -14.89 6.63
N ALA A 5 10.52 -16.07 6.04
CA ALA A 5 11.57 -16.98 5.57
C ALA A 5 12.10 -16.67 4.15
N LEU A 6 11.40 -15.85 3.36
CA LEU A 6 11.80 -15.45 2.00
C LEU A 6 11.81 -13.92 1.94
N ASP A 7 12.97 -13.31 2.01
CA ASP A 7 13.16 -11.86 1.97
C ASP A 7 13.38 -11.45 0.50
N ASP A 8 12.29 -11.26 -0.25
CA ASP A 8 12.29 -10.95 -1.67
C ASP A 8 11.20 -9.95 -2.09
N ASP A 9 11.28 -9.45 -3.32
CA ASP A 9 10.37 -8.47 -3.91
C ASP A 9 8.90 -8.85 -3.79
N LEU A 10 8.55 -10.13 -3.96
CA LEU A 10 7.16 -10.58 -3.93
C LEU A 10 6.57 -10.44 -2.53
N ARG A 11 7.35 -10.80 -1.54
CA ARG A 11 6.95 -10.67 -0.15
C ARG A 11 6.82 -9.23 0.28
N TRP A 12 7.78 -8.37 -0.11
CA TRP A 12 7.72 -6.95 0.19
C TRP A 12 6.52 -6.28 -0.47
N LEU A 13 6.20 -6.63 -1.74
CA LEU A 13 4.99 -6.16 -2.41
C LEU A 13 3.71 -6.57 -1.69
N VAL A 14 3.61 -7.84 -1.28
CA VAL A 14 2.45 -8.34 -0.54
C VAL A 14 2.31 -7.63 0.81
N ALA A 15 3.41 -7.49 1.56
CA ALA A 15 3.45 -6.80 2.84
C ALA A 15 3.03 -5.32 2.70
N MET A 16 3.56 -4.62 1.70
CA MET A 16 3.18 -3.23 1.41
C MET A 16 1.68 -3.09 1.15
N ILE A 17 1.10 -3.97 0.31
CA ILE A 17 -0.31 -3.89 -0.07
C ILE A 17 -1.23 -4.29 1.08
N SER A 18 -0.82 -5.24 1.93
CA SER A 18 -1.65 -5.75 3.03
C SER A 18 -2.04 -4.67 4.04
N ASP A 19 -1.16 -3.72 4.28
CA ASP A 19 -1.34 -2.70 5.31
C ASP A 19 -1.44 -1.26 4.75
N THR A 20 -1.68 -1.09 3.44
CA THR A 20 -1.81 0.25 2.83
C THR A 20 -3.00 0.41 1.90
N GLU A 21 -3.72 -0.66 1.58
CA GLU A 21 -4.80 -0.64 0.58
C GLU A 21 -4.36 -0.13 -0.81
N MET A 22 -3.08 -0.04 -1.12
CA MET A 22 -2.59 0.38 -2.43
C MET A 22 -3.10 -0.55 -3.53
N ARG A 23 -3.33 0.03 -4.72
CA ARG A 23 -3.46 -0.80 -5.93
C ARG A 23 -2.10 -1.39 -6.27
N LEU A 24 -2.09 -2.59 -6.84
CA LEU A 24 -0.82 -3.23 -7.22
C LEU A 24 0.03 -2.36 -8.15
N SER A 25 -0.58 -1.63 -9.09
CA SER A 25 0.14 -0.71 -9.96
C SER A 25 0.73 0.50 -9.22
N GLU A 26 0.09 0.95 -8.14
CA GLU A 26 0.63 2.00 -7.27
C GLU A 26 1.86 1.48 -6.51
N ALA A 27 1.75 0.28 -5.92
CA ALA A 27 2.84 -0.33 -5.17
C ALA A 27 4.05 -0.66 -6.05
N VAL A 28 3.83 -1.29 -7.21
CA VAL A 28 4.89 -1.65 -8.17
C VAL A 28 5.62 -0.41 -8.69
N GLY A 29 4.91 0.70 -8.88
CA GLY A 29 5.46 1.97 -9.37
C GLY A 29 6.06 2.88 -8.29
N LEU A 30 6.21 2.42 -7.05
CA LEU A 30 6.81 3.22 -5.98
C LEU A 30 8.28 3.54 -6.29
N ARG A 31 8.64 4.81 -6.06
CA ARG A 31 10.02 5.31 -6.07
C ARG A 31 10.56 5.43 -4.65
N GLN A 32 11.87 5.49 -4.52
CA GLN A 32 12.54 5.73 -3.24
C GLN A 32 12.14 7.07 -2.61
N GLU A 33 11.89 8.07 -3.46
CA GLU A 33 11.44 9.41 -3.04
C GLU A 33 10.01 9.43 -2.46
N ASP A 34 9.16 8.44 -2.83
CA ASP A 34 7.81 8.31 -2.28
C ASP A 34 7.81 7.84 -0.81
N LEU A 35 8.94 7.31 -0.30
CA LEU A 35 9.06 6.74 1.05
C LEU A 35 9.69 7.75 2.02
N HIS A 36 8.93 8.17 3.02
CA HIS A 36 9.32 9.13 4.06
C HIS A 36 9.41 8.42 5.41
N LEU A 37 10.53 7.71 5.64
CA LEU A 37 10.69 6.83 6.80
C LEU A 37 11.25 7.55 8.04
N ASP A 38 11.89 8.70 7.86
CA ASP A 38 12.56 9.46 8.93
C ASP A 38 11.62 10.43 9.66
N ASN A 39 10.32 10.42 9.30
CA ASN A 39 9.32 11.25 9.96
C ASN A 39 8.80 10.62 11.25
N VAL A 40 8.25 11.43 12.16
CA VAL A 40 7.62 10.95 13.41
C VAL A 40 6.56 9.90 13.14
N VAL A 41 5.75 10.11 12.10
CA VAL A 41 4.87 9.08 11.52
C VAL A 41 5.44 8.72 10.16
N PRO A 42 6.11 7.57 10.00
CA PRO A 42 6.56 7.12 8.69
C PRO A 42 5.39 6.97 7.73
N TYR A 43 5.58 7.41 6.48
CA TYR A 43 4.52 7.36 5.47
C TYR A 43 5.06 7.15 4.07
N LEU A 44 4.17 6.82 3.15
CA LEU A 44 4.44 6.88 1.71
C LEU A 44 3.46 7.84 1.03
N GLU A 45 3.91 8.44 -0.09
CA GLU A 45 3.08 9.29 -0.94
C GLU A 45 2.73 8.58 -2.24
N ILE A 46 1.44 8.54 -2.57
CA ILE A 46 0.97 8.12 -3.88
C ILE A 46 0.73 9.36 -4.73
N ALA A 47 1.66 9.66 -5.63
CA ALA A 47 1.59 10.77 -6.57
C ALA A 47 1.82 10.28 -8.02
N PRO A 48 1.31 10.98 -9.06
CA PRO A 48 1.63 10.65 -10.43
C PRO A 48 3.10 10.99 -10.72
N HIS A 49 3.77 10.13 -11.48
CA HIS A 49 5.08 10.40 -12.07
C HIS A 49 5.20 9.69 -13.43
N GLY A 50 6.30 9.84 -14.15
CA GLY A 50 6.49 9.43 -15.55
C GLY A 50 5.84 8.11 -15.96
N SER A 51 6.20 7.00 -15.30
CA SER A 51 5.65 5.66 -15.60
C SER A 51 4.42 5.29 -14.77
N ARG A 52 4.12 6.01 -13.66
CA ARG A 52 2.96 5.74 -12.80
C ARG A 52 1.84 6.74 -13.05
N ARG A 53 0.80 6.30 -13.77
CA ARG A 53 -0.45 7.04 -13.90
C ARG A 53 -1.41 6.65 -12.80
N LEU A 54 -2.07 7.62 -12.19
CA LEU A 54 -3.14 7.37 -11.23
C LEU A 54 -4.48 7.16 -11.96
N LYS A 55 -5.30 6.25 -11.44
CA LYS A 55 -6.61 5.95 -12.03
C LYS A 55 -7.59 7.12 -11.93
N THR A 56 -7.53 7.87 -10.84
CA THR A 56 -8.38 9.04 -10.53
C THR A 56 -7.57 10.09 -9.79
N ALA A 57 -8.02 11.34 -9.76
CA ALA A 57 -7.41 12.41 -8.97
C ALA A 57 -7.37 12.08 -7.47
N SER A 58 -8.43 11.46 -6.94
CA SER A 58 -8.51 10.99 -5.55
C SER A 58 -7.52 9.88 -5.18
N SER A 59 -6.85 9.29 -6.17
CA SER A 59 -5.78 8.31 -5.91
C SER A 59 -4.51 8.95 -5.34
N LYS A 60 -4.29 10.28 -5.55
CA LYS A 60 -3.19 11.01 -4.91
C LYS A 60 -3.48 11.11 -3.42
N ARG A 61 -2.57 10.58 -2.59
CA ARG A 61 -2.75 10.54 -1.15
C ARG A 61 -1.47 10.18 -0.41
N VAL A 62 -1.46 10.43 0.88
CA VAL A 62 -0.43 10.00 1.82
C VAL A 62 -0.98 8.86 2.66
N ILE A 63 -0.17 7.83 2.88
CA ILE A 63 -0.56 6.64 3.65
C ILE A 63 0.47 6.41 4.76
N PRO A 64 0.09 6.45 6.04
CA PRO A 64 0.98 6.05 7.13
C PRO A 64 1.47 4.62 6.95
N LEU A 65 2.70 4.36 7.33
CA LEU A 65 3.29 3.02 7.28
C LEU A 65 3.29 2.40 8.66
N VAL A 66 2.64 1.25 8.79
CA VAL A 66 2.56 0.46 10.01
C VAL A 66 2.83 -1.02 9.71
N GLY A 67 3.12 -1.81 10.74
CA GLY A 67 3.18 -3.26 10.65
C GLY A 67 4.10 -3.80 9.55
N GLU A 68 3.56 -4.71 8.75
CA GLU A 68 4.32 -5.37 7.67
C GLU A 68 4.65 -4.41 6.52
N ALA A 69 3.82 -3.38 6.28
CA ALA A 69 4.13 -2.36 5.27
C ALA A 69 5.33 -1.50 5.66
N LEU A 70 5.45 -1.11 6.94
CA LEU A 70 6.61 -0.36 7.43
C LEU A 70 7.88 -1.21 7.33
N TRP A 71 7.81 -2.48 7.75
CA TRP A 71 8.93 -3.41 7.61
C TRP A 71 9.38 -3.54 6.15
N ALA A 72 8.45 -3.74 5.21
CA ALA A 72 8.77 -3.86 3.79
C ALA A 72 9.36 -2.56 3.22
N ALA A 73 8.81 -1.39 3.61
CA ALA A 73 9.32 -0.08 3.19
C ALA A 73 10.77 0.13 3.64
N GLN A 74 11.12 -0.27 4.86
CA GLN A 74 12.50 -0.23 5.36
C GLN A 74 13.44 -1.13 4.55
N LYS A 75 12.95 -2.29 4.07
CA LYS A 75 13.74 -3.22 3.24
C LYS A 75 14.01 -2.64 1.85
N VAL A 76 12.98 -2.13 1.17
CA VAL A 76 13.14 -1.58 -0.17
C VAL A 76 13.87 -0.23 -0.18
N LYS A 77 13.79 0.55 0.89
CA LYS A 77 14.49 1.84 1.02
C LYS A 77 16.02 1.70 1.03
N SER A 78 16.53 0.54 1.40
CA SER A 78 17.98 0.27 1.43
C SER A 78 18.55 -0.11 0.06
N ALA A 79 17.75 -0.20 -0.98
CA ALA A 79 18.19 -0.60 -2.32
C ALA A 79 18.79 0.57 -3.10
N ASP A 80 19.84 0.30 -3.88
CA ASP A 80 20.58 1.27 -4.70
C ASP A 80 19.87 1.59 -6.03
N HIS A 81 18.54 1.72 -6.00
CA HIS A 81 17.70 1.95 -7.17
C HIS A 81 16.74 3.10 -6.97
N SER A 82 16.39 3.82 -8.03
CA SER A 82 15.35 4.88 -8.00
C SER A 82 13.96 4.33 -7.70
N PHE A 83 13.67 3.08 -8.09
CA PHE A 83 12.42 2.39 -7.86
C PHE A 83 12.54 1.38 -6.73
N CYS A 84 11.48 1.25 -5.92
CA CYS A 84 11.39 0.25 -4.87
C CYS A 84 11.34 -1.18 -5.44
N PHE A 85 10.78 -1.35 -6.64
CA PHE A 85 10.64 -2.64 -7.32
C PHE A 85 11.15 -2.57 -8.77
N PRO A 86 12.49 -2.47 -8.96
CA PRO A 86 13.09 -2.26 -10.29
C PRO A 86 12.87 -3.43 -11.25
N ARG A 87 12.56 -4.62 -10.75
CA ARG A 87 12.17 -5.77 -11.56
C ARG A 87 10.91 -5.53 -12.39
N TYR A 88 10.01 -4.67 -11.92
CA TYR A 88 8.70 -4.43 -12.53
C TYR A 88 8.52 -3.01 -13.03
N SER A 89 9.37 -2.08 -12.61
CA SER A 89 9.23 -0.66 -12.94
C SER A 89 10.55 0.01 -13.25
N ASN A 90 10.49 0.90 -14.23
CA ASN A 90 11.54 1.85 -14.59
C ASN A 90 10.91 3.18 -15.03
N ASP A 91 11.70 4.13 -15.55
CA ASP A 91 11.20 5.47 -15.91
C ASP A 91 10.13 5.48 -17.01
N THR A 92 10.04 4.43 -17.81
CA THR A 92 9.09 4.34 -18.94
C THR A 92 7.97 3.34 -18.73
N THR A 93 8.17 2.35 -17.89
CA THR A 93 7.22 1.23 -17.73
C THR A 93 6.90 0.94 -16.27
N CYS A 94 5.65 0.51 -16.04
CA CYS A 94 5.19 -0.05 -14.79
C CYS A 94 4.39 -1.33 -15.08
N ASN A 95 5.04 -2.51 -14.96
CA ASN A 95 4.48 -3.80 -15.37
C ASN A 95 3.76 -4.51 -14.22
N SER A 96 2.64 -3.94 -13.78
CA SER A 96 1.81 -4.52 -12.72
C SER A 96 1.19 -5.88 -13.10
N ASN A 97 0.99 -6.16 -14.39
CA ASN A 97 0.46 -7.45 -14.84
C ASN A 97 1.46 -8.59 -14.59
N SER A 98 2.74 -8.37 -14.86
CA SER A 98 3.81 -9.32 -14.57
C SER A 98 3.93 -9.56 -13.06
N ALA A 99 3.89 -8.50 -12.25
CA ALA A 99 3.89 -8.61 -10.80
C ALA A 99 2.65 -9.39 -10.29
N SER A 100 1.46 -9.09 -10.83
CA SER A 100 0.22 -9.81 -10.50
C SER A 100 0.33 -11.31 -10.77
N ALA A 101 0.83 -11.69 -11.94
CA ALA A 101 1.01 -13.10 -12.31
C ALA A 101 1.97 -13.82 -11.35
N ALA A 102 3.12 -13.20 -11.05
CA ALA A 102 4.13 -13.76 -10.15
C ALA A 102 3.58 -13.91 -8.71
N ILE A 103 2.97 -12.85 -8.18
CA ILE A 103 2.40 -12.86 -6.82
C ILE A 103 1.28 -13.90 -6.70
N ASN A 104 0.33 -13.92 -7.63
CA ASN A 104 -0.78 -14.86 -7.56
C ASN A 104 -0.32 -16.32 -7.71
N LYS A 105 0.72 -16.58 -8.52
CA LYS A 105 1.36 -17.89 -8.60
C LYS A 105 1.97 -18.29 -7.25
N TRP A 106 2.68 -17.37 -6.60
CA TRP A 106 3.28 -17.59 -5.28
C TRP A 106 2.21 -17.79 -4.20
N LEU A 107 1.17 -16.94 -4.15
CA LEU A 107 0.06 -17.07 -3.19
C LEU A 107 -0.60 -18.46 -3.28
N LYS A 108 -0.80 -18.99 -4.50
CA LYS A 108 -1.34 -20.33 -4.70
C LYS A 108 -0.52 -21.41 -4.01
N THR A 109 0.79 -21.27 -3.97
CA THR A 109 1.67 -22.25 -3.31
C THR A 109 1.66 -22.15 -1.79
N VAL A 110 1.35 -20.94 -1.25
CA VAL A 110 1.42 -20.67 0.20
C VAL A 110 0.07 -20.84 0.90
N ILE A 111 -1.01 -20.32 0.27
CA ILE A 111 -2.34 -20.24 0.90
C ILE A 111 -3.46 -20.85 0.04
N GLY A 112 -3.12 -21.47 -1.10
CA GLY A 112 -4.08 -22.16 -1.97
C GLY A 112 -4.71 -21.28 -3.05
N ASN A 113 -5.62 -21.87 -3.82
CA ASN A 113 -6.14 -21.27 -5.06
C ASN A 113 -7.21 -20.19 -4.88
N THR A 114 -7.73 -20.03 -3.68
CA THR A 114 -8.89 -19.17 -3.41
C THR A 114 -8.53 -17.68 -3.33
N TYR A 115 -7.27 -17.37 -3.01
CA TYR A 115 -6.85 -16.01 -2.70
C TYR A 115 -6.04 -15.40 -3.84
N VAL A 116 -6.29 -14.11 -4.09
CA VAL A 116 -5.57 -13.30 -5.07
C VAL A 116 -5.12 -11.99 -4.42
N ILE A 117 -4.07 -11.37 -4.96
CA ILE A 117 -3.48 -10.15 -4.39
C ILE A 117 -4.51 -9.01 -4.22
N HIS A 118 -5.50 -8.91 -5.11
CA HIS A 118 -6.54 -7.89 -5.01
C HIS A 118 -7.41 -8.04 -3.75
N GLY A 119 -7.57 -9.25 -3.22
CA GLY A 119 -8.31 -9.52 -1.99
C GLY A 119 -7.74 -8.82 -0.77
N LEU A 120 -6.44 -8.54 -0.74
CA LEU A 120 -5.81 -7.81 0.38
C LEU A 120 -6.40 -6.40 0.57
N ARG A 121 -6.80 -5.72 -0.51
CA ARG A 121 -7.47 -4.41 -0.40
C ARG A 121 -8.83 -4.51 0.30
N HIS A 122 -9.59 -5.56 0.02
CA HIS A 122 -10.86 -5.80 0.72
C HIS A 122 -10.61 -6.14 2.19
N SER A 123 -9.64 -7.00 2.45
CA SER A 123 -9.24 -7.37 3.81
C SER A 123 -8.80 -6.15 4.64
N PHE A 124 -8.00 -5.23 4.08
CA PHE A 124 -7.58 -4.01 4.76
C PHE A 124 -8.79 -3.14 5.15
N ARG A 125 -9.73 -2.95 4.22
CA ARG A 125 -10.96 -2.19 4.46
C ARG A 125 -11.80 -2.81 5.59
N ASP A 126 -11.93 -4.13 5.59
CA ASP A 126 -12.70 -4.83 6.63
C ASP A 126 -11.98 -4.78 7.98
N ARG A 127 -10.66 -4.88 8.03
CA ARG A 127 -9.87 -4.70 9.26
C ARG A 127 -10.07 -3.29 9.86
N LEU A 128 -10.03 -2.23 9.04
CA LEU A 128 -10.31 -0.87 9.52
C LEU A 128 -11.73 -0.72 10.07
N ARG A 129 -12.73 -1.32 9.41
CA ARG A 129 -14.11 -1.34 9.93
C ARG A 129 -14.20 -2.05 11.27
N ASN A 130 -13.52 -3.18 11.42
CA ASN A 130 -13.54 -3.97 12.65
C ASN A 130 -12.94 -3.23 13.84
N VAL A 131 -11.96 -2.35 13.62
CA VAL A 131 -11.43 -1.47 14.68
C VAL A 131 -12.22 -0.18 14.86
N GLY A 132 -13.35 -0.02 14.15
CA GLY A 132 -14.28 1.09 14.31
C GLY A 132 -13.91 2.36 13.53
N ALA A 133 -13.05 2.27 12.51
CA ALA A 133 -12.74 3.39 11.63
C ALA A 133 -13.99 3.84 10.84
N ASN A 134 -14.21 5.14 10.74
CA ASN A 134 -15.32 5.67 9.94
C ASN A 134 -15.03 5.54 8.43
N THR A 135 -16.08 5.61 7.62
CA THR A 135 -15.99 5.41 6.18
C THR A 135 -15.12 6.46 5.49
N ASP A 136 -15.17 7.72 5.94
CA ASP A 136 -14.42 8.82 5.33
C ASP A 136 -12.91 8.62 5.48
N LEU A 137 -12.48 8.18 6.67
CA LEU A 137 -11.08 7.81 6.92
C LEU A 137 -10.63 6.62 6.04
N ILE A 138 -11.49 5.59 5.94
CA ILE A 138 -11.21 4.42 5.11
C ILE A 138 -11.09 4.83 3.63
N ASP A 139 -12.00 5.67 3.14
CA ASP A 139 -12.01 6.14 1.76
C ASP A 139 -10.80 7.03 1.46
N GLN A 140 -10.38 7.89 2.41
CA GLN A 140 -9.16 8.69 2.28
C GLN A 140 -7.92 7.81 2.16
N LEU A 141 -7.74 6.84 3.06
CA LEU A 141 -6.59 5.91 3.04
C LEU A 141 -6.56 5.08 1.75
N GLY A 142 -7.70 4.57 1.29
CA GLY A 142 -7.81 3.74 0.09
C GLY A 142 -7.77 4.51 -1.24
N GLY A 143 -7.86 5.85 -1.20
CA GLY A 143 -7.95 6.68 -2.41
C GLY A 143 -9.22 6.40 -3.20
N TRP A 144 -10.35 6.28 -2.50
CA TRP A 144 -11.67 6.16 -3.09
C TRP A 144 -12.26 7.53 -3.39
N SER A 145 -13.07 7.62 -4.45
CA SER A 145 -13.74 8.87 -4.77
C SER A 145 -14.77 9.23 -3.70
N LEU A 146 -14.80 10.50 -3.31
CA LEU A 146 -15.79 11.04 -2.38
C LEU A 146 -17.19 10.84 -2.97
N LYS A 147 -18.11 10.31 -2.17
CA LYS A 147 -19.48 10.00 -2.61
C LYS A 147 -20.45 11.15 -2.36
N THR A 148 -20.10 12.07 -1.47
CA THR A 148 -20.96 13.20 -1.07
C THR A 148 -20.23 14.53 -1.15
N VAL A 149 -20.99 15.61 -1.36
CA VAL A 149 -20.47 16.98 -1.36
C VAL A 149 -19.83 17.30 -0.01
N GLY A 150 -20.42 16.84 1.10
CA GLY A 150 -19.90 17.07 2.45
C GLY A 150 -18.50 16.50 2.70
N GLN A 151 -18.15 15.38 2.05
CA GLN A 151 -16.81 14.78 2.13
C GLN A 151 -15.74 15.61 1.39
N GLY A 152 -16.14 16.54 0.52
CA GLY A 152 -15.24 17.44 -0.21
C GLY A 152 -14.86 18.71 0.56
N TYR A 153 -15.45 18.95 1.72
CA TYR A 153 -15.13 20.09 2.58
C TYR A 153 -14.03 19.73 3.56
N GLY A 154 -12.96 20.55 3.59
CA GLY A 154 -11.81 20.39 4.48
C GLY A 154 -10.66 19.59 3.86
N ASP A 155 -9.53 19.60 4.59
CA ASP A 155 -8.26 18.98 4.14
C ASP A 155 -8.17 17.46 4.44
N GLY A 156 -9.25 16.87 4.94
CA GLY A 156 -9.29 15.48 5.37
C GLY A 156 -8.63 15.27 6.76
N TYR A 157 -8.36 14.01 7.07
CA TYR A 157 -7.69 13.62 8.32
C TYR A 157 -6.18 13.82 8.23
N SER A 158 -5.56 14.29 9.32
CA SER A 158 -4.12 14.46 9.39
C SER A 158 -3.38 13.11 9.32
N LEU A 159 -2.09 13.16 8.97
CA LEU A 159 -1.22 11.98 8.90
C LEU A 159 -1.16 11.25 10.26
N GLU A 160 -1.05 12.01 11.35
CA GLU A 160 -1.00 11.49 12.72
C GLU A 160 -2.29 10.78 13.09
N PHE A 161 -3.45 11.37 12.76
CA PHE A 161 -4.75 10.75 13.01
C PHE A 161 -4.91 9.46 12.20
N CYS A 162 -4.54 9.47 10.91
CA CYS A 162 -4.52 8.27 10.07
C CYS A 162 -3.59 7.19 10.67
N GLY A 163 -2.40 7.60 11.13
CA GLY A 163 -1.42 6.73 11.77
C GLY A 163 -1.95 6.04 13.04
N LEU A 164 -2.66 6.78 13.89
CA LEU A 164 -3.29 6.23 15.10
C LEU A 164 -4.30 5.12 14.76
N TRP A 165 -5.13 5.31 13.75
CA TRP A 165 -6.10 4.31 13.33
C TRP A 165 -5.46 3.09 12.69
N MET A 166 -4.48 3.30 11.82
CA MET A 166 -3.73 2.22 11.19
C MET A 166 -2.89 1.43 12.22
N GLY A 167 -2.38 2.08 13.27
CA GLY A 167 -1.68 1.43 14.38
C GLY A 167 -2.55 0.39 15.08
N LYS A 168 -3.87 0.58 15.16
CA LYS A 168 -4.79 -0.41 15.74
C LYS A 168 -4.83 -1.73 14.96
N LEU A 169 -4.52 -1.71 13.65
CA LEU A 169 -4.48 -2.94 12.83
C LEU A 169 -3.33 -3.87 13.23
N VAL A 170 -2.24 -3.32 13.76
CA VAL A 170 -1.05 -4.08 14.16
C VAL A 170 -1.25 -4.76 15.50
N LEU A 171 -2.09 -4.19 16.38
CA LEU A 171 -2.36 -4.71 17.72
C LEU A 171 -3.40 -5.84 17.75
N THR A 172 -4.00 -6.15 16.60
CA THR A 172 -5.11 -7.12 16.49
C THR A 172 -4.67 -8.48 15.90
N LEU A 173 -3.35 -8.73 15.81
CA LEU A 173 -2.78 -9.99 15.30
C LEU A 173 -2.37 -10.94 16.42
#